data_10f5b6dc25e8b64cf0552c0e5f9f867e
#
_entry.id   10f5b6dc25e8b64cf0552c0e5f9f867e
#
_cell.length_a   1.000
_cell.length_b   1.000
_cell.length_c   1.000
_cell.angle_alpha   90.00
_cell.angle_beta   90.00
_cell.angle_gamma   90.00
#
_symmetry.space_group_name_H-M   'P 1'
#
loop_
_entity.id
_entity.type
_entity.pdbx_description
1 polymer ?
#
loop_
_entity_poly.entity_id
_entity_poly.type
_entity_poly.pdbx_seq_one_letter_code
_entity_poly.pdbx_strand_id
1 'polypeptide(L)'
;MKIFINPGHMPGVDSGAVNEEYGVTEADIVKEIGAGVQQYLNRVGYDCMLVQSDNLCGESPNYTNICASANGWKADLFLSIHCNAAAAEEAQGTETLVYSEDSKEASTLAECIQDQIVQSLGTVDRGVKERPGLAVLRETDMPAVLVETAFITNKDDVQLLMNQKDEFARAIARGVTDYVAKKEGGDD
;
A
#
# COMPACT_ATOMS: atom_id res chain seq x y z
N MET A 1 -6.07 14.77 9.92
CA MET A 1 -5.48 14.33 8.65
C MET A 1 -6.37 13.28 8.03
N LYS A 2 -6.63 13.37 6.73
CA LYS A 2 -7.42 12.45 5.92
C LYS A 2 -6.51 11.51 5.14
N ILE A 3 -6.69 10.20 5.30
CA ILE A 3 -5.83 9.20 4.67
C ILE A 3 -6.70 8.29 3.81
N PHE A 4 -6.43 8.28 2.49
CA PHE A 4 -7.11 7.40 1.56
C PHE A 4 -6.34 6.08 1.43
N ILE A 5 -7.01 4.96 1.67
CA ILE A 5 -6.44 3.62 1.64
C ILE A 5 -7.08 2.84 0.50
N ASN A 6 -6.26 2.40 -0.43
CA ASN A 6 -6.66 1.62 -1.58
C ASN A 6 -5.98 0.24 -1.55
N PRO A 7 -6.64 -0.80 -1.03
CA PRO A 7 -6.21 -2.16 -1.33
C PRO A 7 -6.33 -2.41 -2.84
N GLY A 8 -5.28 -2.93 -3.44
CA GLY A 8 -5.24 -3.19 -4.89
C GLY A 8 -6.26 -4.22 -5.34
N HIS A 9 -6.56 -4.20 -6.64
CA HIS A 9 -7.48 -5.15 -7.27
C HIS A 9 -8.88 -5.17 -6.65
N MET A 10 -9.75 -6.12 -7.00
CA MET A 10 -11.10 -6.21 -6.45
C MET A 10 -11.57 -7.67 -6.37
N PRO A 11 -11.77 -8.24 -5.16
CA PRO A 11 -12.20 -9.63 -5.02
C PRO A 11 -13.44 -9.95 -5.85
N GLY A 12 -13.37 -11.05 -6.60
CA GLY A 12 -14.46 -11.51 -7.47
C GLY A 12 -14.56 -10.79 -8.84
N VAL A 13 -13.72 -9.78 -9.09
CA VAL A 13 -13.64 -9.04 -10.36
C VAL A 13 -12.22 -9.13 -10.94
N ASP A 14 -11.25 -8.66 -10.21
CA ASP A 14 -9.82 -8.74 -10.52
C ASP A 14 -9.09 -9.32 -9.31
N SER A 15 -8.55 -10.51 -9.43
CA SER A 15 -7.85 -11.19 -8.35
C SER A 15 -6.44 -10.62 -8.08
N GLY A 16 -5.88 -9.83 -9.02
CA GLY A 16 -4.46 -9.54 -9.00
C GLY A 16 -3.62 -10.81 -9.18
N ALA A 17 -2.46 -10.84 -8.60
CA ALA A 17 -1.62 -12.03 -8.59
C ALA A 17 -2.24 -13.16 -7.77
N VAL A 18 -2.02 -14.41 -8.23
CA VAL A 18 -2.59 -15.62 -7.62
C VAL A 18 -1.47 -16.59 -7.28
N ASN A 19 -1.52 -17.15 -6.09
CA ASN A 19 -0.75 -18.33 -5.75
C ASN A 19 -1.69 -19.53 -5.65
N GLU A 20 -1.69 -20.38 -6.70
CA GLU A 20 -2.59 -21.53 -6.80
C GLU A 20 -2.26 -22.63 -5.78
N GLU A 21 -0.98 -22.81 -5.43
CA GLU A 21 -0.53 -23.82 -4.47
C GLU A 21 -1.15 -23.59 -3.07
N TYR A 22 -1.22 -22.32 -2.66
CA TYR A 22 -1.77 -21.93 -1.35
C TYR A 22 -3.23 -21.45 -1.44
N GLY A 23 -3.80 -21.36 -2.65
CA GLY A 23 -5.19 -20.97 -2.87
C GLY A 23 -5.50 -19.54 -2.43
N VAL A 24 -4.55 -18.61 -2.60
CA VAL A 24 -4.70 -17.20 -2.19
C VAL A 24 -4.58 -16.24 -3.37
N THR A 25 -5.30 -15.13 -3.27
CA THR A 25 -5.26 -14.03 -4.24
C THR A 25 -4.71 -12.76 -3.60
N GLU A 26 -4.05 -11.94 -4.37
CA GLU A 26 -3.59 -10.63 -3.93
C GLU A 26 -4.76 -9.78 -3.42
N ALA A 27 -5.85 -9.70 -4.18
CA ALA A 27 -7.02 -8.91 -3.83
C ALA A 27 -7.60 -9.23 -2.45
N ASP A 28 -7.64 -10.51 -2.06
CA ASP A 28 -8.14 -10.93 -0.75
C ASP A 28 -7.16 -10.61 0.38
N ILE A 29 -5.85 -10.82 0.15
CA ILE A 29 -4.80 -10.52 1.13
C ILE A 29 -4.77 -9.03 1.44
N VAL A 30 -4.67 -8.18 0.41
CA VAL A 30 -4.54 -6.73 0.61
C VAL A 30 -5.81 -6.09 1.15
N LYS A 31 -6.98 -6.69 0.91
CA LYS A 31 -8.25 -6.29 1.54
C LYS A 31 -8.17 -6.36 3.06
N GLU A 32 -7.67 -7.47 3.59
CA GLU A 32 -7.54 -7.66 5.03
C GLU A 32 -6.47 -6.73 5.63
N ILE A 33 -5.33 -6.59 4.95
CA ILE A 33 -4.26 -5.67 5.36
C ILE A 33 -4.78 -4.22 5.38
N GLY A 34 -5.45 -3.77 4.30
CA GLY A 34 -5.99 -2.42 4.22
C GLY A 34 -7.03 -2.12 5.29
N ALA A 35 -7.91 -3.09 5.62
CA ALA A 35 -8.86 -2.94 6.71
C ALA A 35 -8.17 -2.79 8.07
N GLY A 36 -7.08 -3.53 8.29
CA GLY A 36 -6.24 -3.40 9.49
C GLY A 36 -5.57 -2.02 9.57
N VAL A 37 -4.99 -1.54 8.46
CA VAL A 37 -4.38 -0.19 8.38
C VAL A 37 -5.40 0.87 8.75
N GLN A 38 -6.62 0.82 8.15
CA GLN A 38 -7.70 1.74 8.49
C GLN A 38 -8.03 1.73 9.98
N GLN A 39 -8.13 0.53 10.57
CA GLN A 39 -8.45 0.38 11.99
C GLN A 39 -7.38 1.00 12.89
N TYR A 40 -6.09 0.77 12.60
CA TYR A 40 -4.98 1.32 13.38
C TYR A 40 -4.91 2.84 13.28
N LEU A 41 -5.01 3.39 12.07
CA LEU A 41 -4.96 4.83 11.84
C LEU A 41 -6.18 5.57 12.43
N ASN A 42 -7.38 4.99 12.33
CA ASN A 42 -8.57 5.56 12.99
C ASN A 42 -8.42 5.60 14.52
N ARG A 43 -7.80 4.59 15.14
CA ARG A 43 -7.58 4.56 16.60
C ARG A 43 -6.66 5.67 17.09
N VAL A 44 -5.76 6.17 16.25
CA VAL A 44 -4.89 7.30 16.58
C VAL A 44 -5.44 8.65 16.11
N GLY A 45 -6.70 8.68 15.66
CA GLY A 45 -7.46 9.92 15.39
C GLY A 45 -7.37 10.43 13.95
N TYR A 46 -6.85 9.67 12.99
CA TYR A 46 -6.93 10.02 11.58
C TYR A 46 -8.30 9.66 10.98
N ASP A 47 -8.72 10.42 9.99
CA ASP A 47 -9.96 10.18 9.23
C ASP A 47 -9.59 9.34 7.98
N CYS A 48 -9.96 8.05 7.98
CA CYS A 48 -9.53 7.12 6.95
C CYS A 48 -10.69 6.66 6.06
N MET A 49 -10.55 6.85 4.75
CA MET A 49 -11.44 6.29 3.74
C MET A 49 -10.77 5.08 3.09
N LEU A 50 -11.42 3.92 3.15
CA LEU A 50 -10.95 2.70 2.49
C LEU A 50 -11.84 2.40 1.30
N VAL A 51 -11.23 2.30 0.10
CA VAL A 51 -11.93 1.93 -1.15
C VAL A 51 -11.10 0.92 -1.90
N GLN A 52 -11.70 -0.25 -2.17
CA GLN A 52 -11.15 -1.27 -3.06
C GLN A 52 -12.05 -1.36 -4.31
N SER A 53 -11.47 -1.24 -5.49
CA SER A 53 -12.24 -1.10 -6.73
C SER A 53 -11.42 -1.51 -7.95
N ASP A 54 -12.10 -2.02 -8.97
CA ASP A 54 -11.55 -2.33 -10.31
C ASP A 54 -11.62 -1.10 -11.25
N ASN A 55 -11.64 0.10 -10.68
CA ASN A 55 -11.63 1.35 -11.45
C ASN A 55 -10.61 2.32 -10.84
N LEU A 56 -9.40 2.35 -11.38
CA LEU A 56 -8.34 3.21 -10.85
C LEU A 56 -8.58 4.68 -11.21
N CYS A 57 -8.73 4.99 -12.52
CA CYS A 57 -8.83 6.37 -13.00
C CYS A 57 -9.95 6.59 -14.02
N GLY A 58 -10.94 5.69 -14.10
CA GLY A 58 -12.13 5.85 -14.97
C GLY A 58 -12.29 4.79 -16.06
N GLU A 59 -11.41 3.79 -16.09
CA GLU A 59 -11.42 2.69 -17.07
C GLU A 59 -12.59 1.71 -16.91
N SER A 60 -13.09 1.56 -15.70
CA SER A 60 -14.18 0.66 -15.34
C SER A 60 -15.39 1.41 -14.73
N PRO A 61 -16.23 2.08 -15.53
CA PRO A 61 -17.21 3.06 -15.05
C PRO A 61 -18.32 2.48 -14.15
N ASN A 62 -18.45 1.16 -14.06
CA ASN A 62 -19.39 0.49 -13.15
C ASN A 62 -18.93 0.44 -11.70
N TYR A 63 -17.68 0.80 -11.42
CA TYR A 63 -17.05 0.75 -10.10
C TYR A 63 -16.59 2.14 -9.67
N THR A 64 -16.35 2.31 -8.38
CA THR A 64 -15.89 3.56 -7.80
C THR A 64 -14.51 3.93 -8.34
N ASN A 65 -14.35 5.11 -8.94
CA ASN A 65 -13.07 5.63 -9.41
C ASN A 65 -12.20 6.02 -8.21
N ILE A 66 -11.07 5.33 -8.03
CA ILE A 66 -10.16 5.49 -6.90
C ILE A 66 -9.53 6.89 -6.88
N CYS A 67 -8.87 7.30 -8.00
CA CYS A 67 -8.18 8.58 -8.08
C CYS A 67 -9.15 9.76 -7.87
N ALA A 68 -10.31 9.73 -8.57
CA ALA A 68 -11.32 10.77 -8.43
C ALA A 68 -11.92 10.82 -7.01
N SER A 69 -12.07 9.69 -6.35
CA SER A 69 -12.58 9.63 -4.97
C SER A 69 -11.58 10.21 -3.97
N ALA A 70 -10.29 9.87 -4.11
CA ALA A 70 -9.23 10.40 -3.25
C ALA A 70 -9.11 11.92 -3.40
N ASN A 71 -9.03 12.41 -4.66
CA ASN A 71 -8.92 13.83 -4.98
C ASN A 71 -10.16 14.61 -4.54
N GLY A 72 -11.38 14.09 -4.85
CA GLY A 72 -12.64 14.71 -4.47
C GLY A 72 -12.86 14.78 -2.96
N TRP A 73 -12.40 13.78 -2.22
CA TRP A 73 -12.43 13.77 -0.77
C TRP A 73 -11.36 14.67 -0.14
N LYS A 74 -10.38 15.13 -0.95
CA LYS A 74 -9.24 15.94 -0.52
C LYS A 74 -8.44 15.22 0.57
N ALA A 75 -7.98 14.02 0.24
CA ALA A 75 -7.10 13.26 1.11
C ALA A 75 -5.77 14.01 1.30
N ASP A 76 -5.19 13.90 2.48
CA ASP A 76 -3.86 14.44 2.78
C ASP A 76 -2.76 13.46 2.37
N LEU A 77 -3.05 12.14 2.41
CA LEU A 77 -2.15 11.05 1.99
C LEU A 77 -2.95 9.98 1.23
N PHE A 78 -2.28 9.33 0.28
CA PHE A 78 -2.81 8.19 -0.45
C PHE A 78 -1.90 6.96 -0.28
N LEU A 79 -2.50 5.84 0.16
CA LEU A 79 -1.82 4.56 0.38
C LEU A 79 -2.45 3.49 -0.51
N SER A 80 -1.74 3.02 -1.53
CA SER A 80 -2.12 1.80 -2.25
C SER A 80 -1.36 0.61 -1.66
N ILE A 81 -2.03 -0.53 -1.52
CA ILE A 81 -1.46 -1.74 -0.88
C ILE A 81 -1.60 -2.90 -1.84
N HIS A 82 -0.49 -3.53 -2.17
CA HIS A 82 -0.34 -4.60 -3.15
C HIS A 82 0.52 -5.76 -2.63
N CYS A 83 0.49 -6.87 -3.35
CA CYS A 83 1.44 -7.97 -3.23
C CYS A 83 2.20 -8.11 -4.54
N ASN A 84 3.52 -8.11 -4.46
CA ASN A 84 4.37 -8.27 -5.64
C ASN A 84 4.29 -9.70 -6.20
N ALA A 85 4.61 -9.86 -7.47
CA ALA A 85 4.69 -11.15 -8.14
C ALA A 85 5.81 -11.17 -9.18
N ALA A 86 6.47 -12.30 -9.33
CA ALA A 86 7.49 -12.52 -10.35
C ALA A 86 7.46 -13.94 -10.89
N ALA A 87 7.93 -14.12 -12.13
CA ALA A 87 8.14 -15.45 -12.69
C ALA A 87 9.31 -16.22 -12.03
N ALA A 88 10.28 -15.48 -11.47
CA ALA A 88 11.37 -16.04 -10.69
C ALA A 88 10.90 -16.29 -9.26
N GLU A 89 10.80 -17.53 -8.85
CA GLU A 89 10.32 -17.95 -7.53
C GLU A 89 11.22 -17.46 -6.37
N GLU A 90 12.48 -17.14 -6.67
CA GLU A 90 13.44 -16.59 -5.71
C GLU A 90 13.21 -15.09 -5.41
N ALA A 91 12.42 -14.40 -6.24
CA ALA A 91 12.10 -12.99 -6.00
C ALA A 91 11.29 -12.86 -4.70
N GLN A 92 11.78 -12.03 -3.77
CA GLN A 92 11.20 -11.87 -2.44
C GLN A 92 11.43 -10.47 -1.88
N GLY A 93 10.70 -10.11 -0.85
CA GLY A 93 10.90 -8.90 -0.07
C GLY A 93 9.88 -7.81 -0.33
N THR A 94 10.07 -6.69 0.35
CA THR A 94 9.18 -5.52 0.34
C THR A 94 9.79 -4.39 -0.46
N GLU A 95 8.99 -3.70 -1.26
CA GLU A 95 9.35 -2.44 -1.90
C GLU A 95 8.21 -1.43 -1.83
N THR A 96 8.53 -0.15 -1.69
CA THR A 96 7.54 0.92 -1.70
C THR A 96 7.77 1.83 -2.90
N LEU A 97 6.71 2.10 -3.65
CA LEU A 97 6.78 2.78 -4.92
C LEU A 97 6.24 4.20 -4.78
N VAL A 98 6.91 5.15 -5.44
CA VAL A 98 6.52 6.56 -5.54
C VAL A 98 6.44 6.99 -7.00
N TYR A 99 5.73 8.08 -7.29
CA TYR A 99 5.72 8.66 -8.64
C TYR A 99 7.10 9.17 -9.04
N SER A 100 7.74 9.95 -8.16
CA SER A 100 9.10 10.44 -8.31
C SER A 100 9.79 10.52 -6.96
N GLU A 101 11.05 10.12 -6.91
CA GLU A 101 11.90 10.24 -5.73
C GLU A 101 12.24 11.71 -5.39
N ASP A 102 12.08 12.63 -6.35
CA ASP A 102 12.20 14.07 -6.11
C ASP A 102 11.05 14.64 -5.26
N SER A 103 9.93 13.91 -5.14
CA SER A 103 8.83 14.27 -4.23
C SER A 103 9.20 13.96 -2.79
N LYS A 104 9.78 14.93 -2.08
CA LYS A 104 10.27 14.77 -0.71
C LYS A 104 9.21 14.18 0.25
N GLU A 105 7.95 14.63 0.16
CA GLU A 105 6.90 14.14 1.05
C GLU A 105 6.54 12.68 0.76
N ALA A 106 6.37 12.30 -0.51
CA ALA A 106 6.06 10.91 -0.89
C ALA A 106 7.24 9.97 -0.57
N SER A 107 8.48 10.41 -0.84
CA SER A 107 9.69 9.61 -0.55
C SER A 107 9.88 9.40 0.95
N THR A 108 9.69 10.45 1.78
CA THR A 108 9.77 10.30 3.23
C THR A 108 8.69 9.38 3.79
N LEU A 109 7.45 9.48 3.25
CA LEU A 109 6.36 8.56 3.63
C LEU A 109 6.70 7.12 3.24
N ALA A 110 7.20 6.91 2.01
CA ALA A 110 7.60 5.60 1.51
C ALA A 110 8.73 4.98 2.35
N GLU A 111 9.77 5.75 2.68
CA GLU A 111 10.87 5.31 3.53
C GLU A 111 10.38 4.89 4.92
N CYS A 112 9.52 5.68 5.56
CA CYS A 112 8.98 5.35 6.87
C CYS A 112 8.17 4.04 6.85
N ILE A 113 7.35 3.81 5.81
CA ILE A 113 6.57 2.59 5.68
C ILE A 113 7.49 1.40 5.37
N GLN A 114 8.43 1.55 4.43
CA GLN A 114 9.41 0.55 4.05
C GLN A 114 10.18 0.04 5.28
N ASP A 115 10.76 0.98 6.03
CA ASP A 115 11.54 0.68 7.24
C ASP A 115 10.72 -0.10 8.27
N GLN A 116 9.46 0.30 8.51
CA GLN A 116 8.61 -0.37 9.50
C GLN A 116 8.25 -1.80 9.07
N ILE A 117 7.96 -2.06 7.79
CA ILE A 117 7.66 -3.40 7.30
C ILE A 117 8.90 -4.29 7.43
N VAL A 118 10.03 -3.84 6.92
CA VAL A 118 11.29 -4.59 6.96
C VAL A 118 11.70 -4.92 8.40
N GLN A 119 11.62 -3.96 9.31
CA GLN A 119 11.99 -4.16 10.72
C GLN A 119 11.02 -5.11 11.46
N SER A 120 9.72 -4.99 11.18
CA SER A 120 8.69 -5.77 11.91
C SER A 120 8.57 -7.21 11.42
N LEU A 121 8.72 -7.44 10.11
CA LEU A 121 8.46 -8.73 9.47
C LEU A 121 9.73 -9.45 8.99
N GLY A 122 10.88 -8.76 8.96
CA GLY A 122 12.14 -9.34 8.51
C GLY A 122 12.18 -9.65 7.01
N THR A 123 11.34 -8.99 6.22
CA THR A 123 11.35 -9.14 4.76
C THR A 123 12.65 -8.60 4.17
N VAL A 124 13.03 -9.11 3.00
CA VAL A 124 14.17 -8.54 2.25
C VAL A 124 13.84 -7.10 1.86
N ASP A 125 14.71 -6.17 2.24
CA ASP A 125 14.56 -4.77 1.88
C ASP A 125 14.93 -4.56 0.41
N ARG A 126 13.95 -4.15 -0.40
CA ARG A 126 14.12 -3.81 -1.80
C ARG A 126 14.12 -2.29 -2.02
N GLY A 127 13.88 -1.52 -0.97
CA GLY A 127 13.92 -0.06 -0.93
C GLY A 127 12.73 0.62 -1.57
N VAL A 128 12.84 1.95 -1.62
CA VAL A 128 11.89 2.82 -2.33
C VAL A 128 12.29 2.89 -3.81
N LYS A 129 11.29 2.94 -4.70
CA LYS A 129 11.54 2.98 -6.16
C LYS A 129 10.57 3.91 -6.88
N GLU A 130 11.07 4.55 -7.91
CA GLU A 130 10.27 5.40 -8.80
C GLU A 130 9.48 4.56 -9.80
N ARG A 131 8.17 4.86 -9.93
CA ARG A 131 7.25 4.21 -10.87
C ARG A 131 6.23 5.21 -11.44
N PRO A 132 6.64 6.14 -12.32
CA PRO A 132 5.77 7.19 -12.86
C PRO A 132 4.64 6.65 -13.76
N GLY A 133 4.74 5.39 -14.20
CA GLY A 133 3.71 4.74 -15.01
C GLY A 133 2.47 4.31 -14.25
N LEU A 134 2.53 4.23 -12.90
CA LEU A 134 1.39 3.78 -12.11
C LEU A 134 0.32 4.89 -11.98
N ALA A 135 -0.88 4.58 -12.45
CA ALA A 135 -1.97 5.55 -12.53
C ALA A 135 -2.30 6.15 -11.15
N VAL A 136 -2.41 5.33 -10.11
CA VAL A 136 -2.74 5.79 -8.76
C VAL A 136 -1.69 6.72 -8.13
N LEU A 137 -0.44 6.64 -8.59
CA LEU A 137 0.63 7.54 -8.14
C LEU A 137 0.66 8.84 -8.96
N ARG A 138 0.26 8.77 -10.25
CA ARG A 138 0.31 9.89 -11.19
C ARG A 138 -0.92 10.78 -11.13
N GLU A 139 -2.12 10.18 -10.92
CA GLU A 139 -3.41 10.86 -11.05
C GLU A 139 -4.02 11.28 -9.69
N THR A 140 -3.26 11.14 -8.61
CA THR A 140 -3.64 11.60 -7.26
C THR A 140 -2.91 12.90 -6.93
N ASP A 141 -3.60 13.83 -6.27
CA ASP A 141 -3.12 15.20 -6.04
C ASP A 141 -2.27 15.35 -4.77
N MET A 142 -2.28 14.36 -3.89
CA MET A 142 -1.59 14.35 -2.60
C MET A 142 -0.34 13.45 -2.65
N PRO A 143 0.55 13.50 -1.63
CA PRO A 143 1.62 12.52 -1.49
C PRO A 143 1.05 11.09 -1.51
N ALA A 144 1.50 10.29 -2.49
CA ALA A 144 0.98 8.96 -2.77
C ALA A 144 2.11 7.93 -2.78
N VAL A 145 1.82 6.77 -2.19
CA VAL A 145 2.71 5.61 -2.18
C VAL A 145 1.94 4.34 -2.56
N LEU A 146 2.64 3.40 -3.21
CA LEU A 146 2.16 2.04 -3.42
C LEU A 146 3.12 1.08 -2.73
N VAL A 147 2.58 0.32 -1.78
CA VAL A 147 3.34 -0.63 -0.97
C VAL A 147 3.19 -2.03 -1.55
N GLU A 148 4.26 -2.59 -2.07
CA GLU A 148 4.39 -4.01 -2.42
C GLU A 148 4.85 -4.75 -1.17
N THR A 149 3.90 -5.33 -0.45
CA THR A 149 4.12 -5.88 0.89
C THR A 149 5.13 -7.02 0.92
N ALA A 150 4.95 -8.00 0.03
CA ALA A 150 5.84 -9.14 -0.18
C ALA A 150 5.45 -9.86 -1.49
N PHE A 151 6.26 -10.81 -1.95
CA PHE A 151 5.96 -11.56 -3.17
C PHE A 151 5.01 -12.73 -2.92
N ILE A 152 3.80 -12.65 -3.48
CA ILE A 152 2.81 -13.73 -3.37
C ILE A 152 3.29 -15.01 -4.06
N THR A 153 4.21 -14.90 -5.03
CA THR A 153 4.81 -16.02 -5.78
C THR A 153 5.98 -16.69 -5.08
N ASN A 154 6.50 -16.08 -4.00
CA ASN A 154 7.60 -16.66 -3.22
C ASN A 154 7.05 -17.45 -2.03
N LYS A 155 7.61 -18.63 -1.78
CA LYS A 155 7.11 -19.58 -0.76
C LYS A 155 7.22 -19.08 0.68
N ASP A 156 8.26 -18.28 0.99
CA ASP A 156 8.49 -17.77 2.34
C ASP A 156 7.66 -16.48 2.56
N ASP A 157 7.64 -15.59 1.56
CA ASP A 157 6.84 -14.35 1.57
C ASP A 157 5.33 -14.63 1.63
N VAL A 158 4.83 -15.64 0.87
CA VAL A 158 3.39 -15.97 0.92
C VAL A 158 2.96 -16.47 2.30
N GLN A 159 3.84 -17.14 3.04
CA GLN A 159 3.57 -17.53 4.42
C GLN A 159 3.44 -16.32 5.35
N LEU A 160 4.28 -15.30 5.16
CA LEU A 160 4.13 -14.02 5.88
C LEU A 160 2.81 -13.35 5.52
N LEU A 161 2.48 -13.25 4.22
CA LEU A 161 1.23 -12.67 3.72
C LEU A 161 -0.02 -13.36 4.28
N MET A 162 0.01 -14.67 4.43
CA MET A 162 -1.12 -15.45 4.96
C MET A 162 -1.26 -15.32 6.47
N ASN A 163 -0.15 -15.34 7.20
CA ASN A 163 -0.15 -15.52 8.66
C ASN A 163 0.11 -14.23 9.45
N GLN A 164 0.64 -13.18 8.80
CA GLN A 164 1.09 -11.94 9.45
C GLN A 164 0.39 -10.69 8.89
N LYS A 165 -0.84 -10.80 8.35
CA LYS A 165 -1.58 -9.68 7.76
C LYS A 165 -1.77 -8.52 8.74
N ASP A 166 -2.03 -8.81 10.02
CA ASP A 166 -2.15 -7.80 11.07
C ASP A 166 -0.82 -7.08 11.33
N GLU A 167 0.31 -7.78 11.26
CA GLU A 167 1.62 -7.17 11.45
C GLU A 167 2.00 -6.27 10.26
N PHE A 168 1.69 -6.68 9.02
CA PHE A 168 1.80 -5.78 7.85
C PHE A 168 0.96 -4.52 8.03
N ALA A 169 -0.30 -4.68 8.46
CA ALA A 169 -1.20 -3.55 8.69
C ALA A 169 -0.67 -2.59 9.77
N ARG A 170 -0.15 -3.15 10.86
CA ARG A 170 0.45 -2.39 11.97
C ARG A 170 1.70 -1.65 11.52
N ALA A 171 2.59 -2.32 10.78
CA ALA A 171 3.82 -1.73 10.26
C ALA A 171 3.53 -0.57 9.31
N ILE A 172 2.60 -0.73 8.35
CA ILE A 172 2.18 0.35 7.44
C ILE A 172 1.63 1.54 8.24
N ALA A 173 0.69 1.28 9.18
CA ALA A 173 0.10 2.34 9.99
C ALA A 173 1.16 3.07 10.84
N ARG A 174 2.14 2.35 11.38
CA ARG A 174 3.25 2.93 12.13
C ARG A 174 4.15 3.78 11.24
N GLY A 175 4.47 3.32 10.03
CA GLY A 175 5.22 4.12 9.06
C GLY A 175 4.53 5.46 8.75
N VAL A 176 3.20 5.47 8.63
CA VAL A 176 2.43 6.71 8.47
C VAL A 176 2.57 7.62 9.69
N THR A 177 2.46 7.09 10.91
CA THR A 177 2.62 7.91 12.12
C THR A 177 4.04 8.45 12.29
N ASP A 178 5.04 7.67 11.92
CA ASP A 178 6.45 8.10 11.93
C ASP A 178 6.70 9.22 10.91
N TYR A 179 6.09 9.12 9.72
CA TYR A 179 6.13 10.21 8.73
C TYR A 179 5.53 11.50 9.28
N VAL A 180 4.35 11.42 9.91
CA VAL A 180 3.70 12.60 10.49
C VAL A 180 4.57 13.22 11.59
N ALA A 181 5.13 12.40 12.47
CA ALA A 181 6.03 12.87 13.52
C ALA A 181 7.28 13.56 12.96
N LYS A 182 7.87 13.03 11.86
CA LYS A 182 9.01 13.69 11.17
C LYS A 182 8.61 15.03 10.55
N LYS A 183 7.39 15.11 9.97
CA LYS A 183 6.87 16.34 9.36
C LYS A 183 6.63 17.43 10.41
N GLU A 184 6.08 17.09 11.56
CA GLU A 184 5.79 18.02 12.67
C GLU A 184 7.05 18.43 13.43
N GLY A 185 8.05 17.54 13.53
CA GLY A 185 9.33 17.82 14.24
C GLY A 185 10.40 18.52 13.40
N GLY A 186 10.19 18.70 12.10
CA GLY A 186 11.13 19.34 11.17
C GLY A 186 10.93 20.84 10.97
N ASP A 187 9.98 21.46 11.66
CA ASP A 187 9.67 22.90 11.59
C ASP A 187 10.39 23.74 12.69
N ASP A 188 11.43 23.19 13.34
CA ASP A 188 12.30 23.93 14.30
C ASP A 188 13.64 24.38 13.71
#